data_62d3284e82e8b91d9dc4078ff750a708
#
_entry.id   62d3284e82e8b91d9dc4078ff750a708
#
_cell.length_a   1.000
_cell.length_b   1.000
_cell.length_c   1.000
_cell.angle_alpha   90.00
_cell.angle_beta   90.00
_cell.angle_gamma   90.00
#
_symmetry.space_group_name_H-M   'P 1'
#
loop_
_entity.id
_entity.type
_entity.pdbx_description
1 polymer ?
#
loop_
_entity_poly.entity_id
_entity_poly.type
_entity_poly.pdbx_seq_one_letter_code
_entity_poly.pdbx_strand_id
1 'polypeptide(L)'
;VERVFSPTQWGYALQNPEKAYMADCPSLMQYDALYGHGSSEYWIDIQVSGIFGASNSKEKGVADGIRIFCQSFASQVKAYKLSELMLFFARYKAGKYDNSFASFDARRIGNAFFKEFRSERNYELDAINRKRIQNEIENRRFTPPKDILL
;
A
#
# COMPACT_ATOMS: atom_id res chain seq x y z
N VAL A 1 -5.35 12.64 -6.54
CA VAL A 1 -5.09 11.25 -6.16
C VAL A 1 -3.61 10.91 -6.40
N GLU A 2 -3.08 11.21 -7.55
CA GLU A 2 -1.69 10.89 -7.87
C GLU A 2 -0.70 11.62 -6.96
N ARG A 3 -1.00 12.84 -6.56
CA ARG A 3 -0.14 13.61 -5.65
C ARG A 3 -0.08 13.00 -4.25
N VAL A 4 -1.23 12.55 -3.76
CA VAL A 4 -1.34 12.00 -2.40
C VAL A 4 -0.67 10.63 -2.30
N PHE A 5 -0.75 9.84 -3.37
CA PHE A 5 -0.21 8.49 -3.39
C PHE A 5 1.01 8.36 -4.31
N SER A 6 1.83 9.40 -4.36
CA SER A 6 3.08 9.39 -5.11
C SER A 6 4.25 8.96 -4.23
N PRO A 7 5.40 8.58 -4.82
CA PRO A 7 6.59 8.24 -4.03
C PRO A 7 7.06 9.32 -3.07
N THR A 8 6.71 10.58 -3.33
CA THR A 8 7.06 11.69 -2.42
C THR A 8 6.40 11.55 -1.05
N GLN A 9 5.33 10.76 -0.95
CA GLN A 9 4.58 10.54 0.30
C GLN A 9 5.01 9.27 1.05
N TRP A 10 6.02 8.58 0.58
CA TRP A 10 6.47 7.34 1.24
C TRP A 10 6.91 7.55 2.68
N GLY A 11 7.61 8.65 2.95
CA GLY A 11 8.05 8.95 4.32
C GLY A 11 6.87 9.07 5.28
N TYR A 12 5.81 9.74 4.85
CA TYR A 12 4.60 9.88 5.64
C TYR A 12 3.93 8.52 5.90
N ALA A 13 3.84 7.68 4.87
CA ALA A 13 3.26 6.34 4.99
C ALA A 13 4.04 5.48 5.98
N LEU A 14 5.37 5.53 5.92
CA LEU A 14 6.24 4.77 6.83
C LEU A 14 6.03 5.18 8.29
N GLN A 15 5.83 6.45 8.55
CA GLN A 15 5.62 6.96 9.90
C GLN A 15 4.19 6.77 10.40
N ASN A 16 3.24 6.57 9.48
CA ASN A 16 1.82 6.49 9.81
C ASN A 16 1.15 5.29 9.13
N PRO A 17 1.60 4.05 9.39
CA PRO A 17 1.02 2.87 8.73
C PRO A 17 -0.46 2.70 9.02
N GLU A 18 -0.90 3.09 10.21
CA GLU A 18 -2.31 3.04 10.59
C GLU A 18 -3.17 3.85 9.62
N LYS A 19 -2.70 5.03 9.21
CA LYS A 19 -3.43 5.87 8.26
C LYS A 19 -3.51 5.23 6.89
N ALA A 20 -2.51 4.47 6.48
CA ALA A 20 -2.55 3.74 5.22
C ALA A 20 -3.66 2.68 5.21
N TYR A 21 -3.83 1.97 6.32
CA TYR A 21 -4.88 0.96 6.42
C TYR A 21 -6.27 1.54 6.57
N MET A 22 -6.40 2.66 7.25
CA MET A 22 -7.69 3.26 7.58
C MET A 22 -8.12 4.37 6.62
N ALA A 23 -7.30 4.70 5.63
CA ALA A 23 -7.62 5.76 4.68
C ALA A 23 -8.87 5.43 3.87
N ASP A 24 -9.69 6.44 3.65
CA ASP A 24 -10.82 6.36 2.73
C ASP A 24 -10.31 6.69 1.33
N CYS A 25 -9.78 5.68 0.66
CA CYS A 25 -9.23 5.83 -0.67
C CYS A 25 -9.64 4.63 -1.53
N PRO A 26 -9.60 4.77 -2.86
CA PRO A 26 -10.01 3.68 -3.74
C PRO A 26 -9.07 2.49 -3.66
N SER A 27 -9.62 1.30 -3.88
CA SER A 27 -8.84 0.13 -4.22
C SER A 27 -8.31 0.29 -5.64
N LEU A 28 -7.37 -0.58 -6.00
CA LEU A 28 -6.79 -0.55 -7.35
C LEU A 28 -7.87 -0.75 -8.42
N MET A 29 -8.82 -1.64 -8.18
CA MET A 29 -9.93 -1.89 -9.09
C MET A 29 -10.83 -0.66 -9.21
N GLN A 30 -11.14 0.00 -8.10
CA GLN A 30 -11.94 1.23 -8.10
C GLN A 30 -11.21 2.37 -8.82
N TYR A 31 -9.90 2.43 -8.69
CA TYR A 31 -9.09 3.44 -9.38
C TYR A 31 -9.21 3.29 -10.89
N ASP A 32 -9.13 2.06 -11.42
CA ASP A 32 -9.36 1.80 -12.84
C ASP A 32 -10.77 2.20 -13.29
N ALA A 33 -11.77 1.91 -12.47
CA ALA A 33 -13.16 2.29 -12.79
C ALA A 33 -13.35 3.80 -12.84
N LEU A 34 -12.63 4.54 -11.99
CA LEU A 34 -12.75 6.00 -11.92
C LEU A 34 -11.98 6.72 -13.02
N TYR A 35 -10.79 6.23 -13.37
CA TYR A 35 -9.86 6.94 -14.24
C TYR A 35 -9.58 6.25 -15.57
N GLY A 36 -10.13 5.06 -15.77
CA GLY A 36 -10.01 4.33 -17.02
C GLY A 36 -9.10 3.11 -16.92
N HIS A 37 -9.31 2.18 -17.84
CA HIS A 37 -8.55 0.94 -17.91
C HIS A 37 -7.05 1.23 -18.09
N GLY A 38 -6.23 0.56 -17.33
CA GLY A 38 -4.77 0.74 -17.38
C GLY A 38 -4.22 1.78 -16.42
N SER A 39 -5.08 2.55 -15.73
CA SER A 39 -4.64 3.56 -14.77
C SER A 39 -3.89 2.94 -13.60
N SER A 40 -4.33 1.78 -13.12
CA SER A 40 -3.68 1.08 -12.01
C SER A 40 -2.28 0.61 -12.39
N GLU A 41 -2.10 0.10 -13.60
CA GLU A 41 -0.79 -0.33 -14.09
C GLU A 41 0.18 0.86 -14.16
N TYR A 42 -0.30 1.99 -14.65
CA TYR A 42 0.48 3.22 -14.70
C TYR A 42 0.87 3.70 -13.30
N TRP A 43 -0.07 3.66 -12.35
CA TRP A 43 0.21 4.06 -10.98
C TRP A 43 1.28 3.16 -10.34
N ILE A 44 1.21 1.85 -10.56
CA ILE A 44 2.23 0.92 -10.06
C ILE A 44 3.58 1.21 -10.69
N ASP A 45 3.60 1.52 -11.99
CA ASP A 45 4.83 1.88 -12.70
C ASP A 45 5.50 3.11 -12.05
N ILE A 46 4.72 4.11 -11.66
CA ILE A 46 5.25 5.27 -10.94
C ILE A 46 5.92 4.85 -9.64
N GLN A 47 5.30 3.94 -8.87
CA GLN A 47 5.88 3.45 -7.63
C GLN A 47 7.18 2.67 -7.87
N VAL A 48 7.17 1.77 -8.83
CA VAL A 48 8.34 0.95 -9.18
C VAL A 48 9.48 1.83 -9.68
N SER A 49 9.16 2.81 -10.54
CA SER A 49 10.14 3.76 -11.03
C SER A 49 10.74 4.60 -9.91
N GLY A 50 9.95 4.92 -8.89
CA GLY A 50 10.43 5.61 -7.70
C GLY A 50 11.43 4.81 -6.90
N ILE A 51 11.33 3.48 -6.93
CA ILE A 51 12.28 2.59 -6.23
C ILE A 51 13.59 2.46 -7.02
N PHE A 52 13.49 2.18 -8.31
CA PHE A 52 14.64 1.79 -9.13
C PHE A 52 15.21 2.93 -9.98
N GLY A 53 14.49 4.05 -10.03
CA GLY A 53 14.90 5.20 -10.81
C GLY A 53 14.56 5.08 -12.29
N ALA A 54 14.32 6.23 -12.93
CA ALA A 54 13.99 6.28 -14.35
C ALA A 54 15.14 5.80 -15.26
N SER A 55 16.38 5.85 -14.77
CA SER A 55 17.56 5.42 -15.52
C SER A 55 17.50 3.94 -15.90
N ASN A 56 16.79 3.13 -15.14
CA ASN A 56 16.66 1.70 -15.39
C ASN A 56 15.80 1.42 -16.64
N SER A 57 14.97 2.36 -17.05
CA SER A 57 14.12 2.22 -18.22
C SER A 57 14.88 2.33 -19.56
N LYS A 58 16.16 2.73 -19.53
CA LYS A 58 16.99 2.83 -20.74
C LYS A 58 17.35 1.47 -21.32
N GLU A 59 17.34 0.43 -20.52
CA GLU A 59 17.57 -0.92 -21.01
C GLU A 59 16.21 -1.52 -21.38
N LYS A 60 16.07 -1.90 -22.65
CA LYS A 60 14.81 -2.40 -23.18
C LYS A 60 14.30 -3.62 -22.41
N GLY A 61 15.18 -4.55 -22.04
CA GLY A 61 14.80 -5.74 -21.30
C GLY A 61 14.26 -5.42 -19.92
N VAL A 62 14.87 -4.45 -19.25
CA VAL A 62 14.41 -4.01 -17.92
C VAL A 62 13.07 -3.29 -18.03
N ALA A 63 12.93 -2.40 -19.02
CA ALA A 63 11.68 -1.67 -19.23
C ALA A 63 10.52 -2.62 -19.53
N ASP A 64 10.75 -3.62 -20.37
CA ASP A 64 9.74 -4.62 -20.70
C ASP A 64 9.38 -5.47 -19.46
N GLY A 65 10.39 -5.82 -18.67
CA GLY A 65 10.17 -6.57 -17.42
C GLY A 65 9.33 -5.79 -16.41
N ILE A 66 9.59 -4.51 -16.28
CA ILE A 66 8.81 -3.63 -15.38
C ILE A 66 7.36 -3.55 -15.87
N ARG A 67 7.16 -3.38 -17.16
CA ARG A 67 5.81 -3.30 -17.74
C ARG A 67 5.03 -4.58 -17.50
N ILE A 68 5.64 -5.74 -17.77
CA ILE A 68 5.01 -7.04 -17.54
C ILE A 68 4.68 -7.21 -16.05
N PHE A 69 5.60 -6.84 -15.19
CA PHE A 69 5.38 -6.90 -13.75
C PHE A 69 4.18 -6.03 -13.34
N CYS A 70 4.10 -4.80 -13.84
CA CYS A 70 3.01 -3.88 -13.49
C CYS A 70 1.66 -4.45 -13.91
N GLN A 71 1.57 -5.03 -15.10
CA GLN A 71 0.34 -5.65 -15.59
C GLN A 71 -0.07 -6.84 -14.72
N SER A 72 0.88 -7.73 -14.45
CA SER A 72 0.62 -8.93 -13.67
C SER A 72 0.30 -8.60 -12.21
N PHE A 73 1.09 -7.72 -11.60
CA PHE A 73 0.91 -7.35 -10.20
C PHE A 73 -0.42 -6.63 -9.99
N ALA A 74 -0.74 -5.68 -10.87
CA ALA A 74 -2.02 -4.96 -10.79
C ALA A 74 -3.22 -5.91 -10.80
N SER A 75 -3.17 -6.96 -11.63
CA SER A 75 -4.25 -7.93 -11.71
C SER A 75 -4.40 -8.76 -10.43
N GLN A 76 -3.31 -8.96 -9.71
CA GLN A 76 -3.31 -9.78 -8.49
C GLN A 76 -3.65 -9.01 -7.22
N VAL A 77 -3.51 -7.68 -7.23
CA VAL A 77 -3.71 -6.85 -6.03
C VAL A 77 -4.89 -5.89 -6.16
N LYS A 78 -5.86 -6.22 -7.00
CA LYS A 78 -7.02 -5.36 -7.30
C LYS A 78 -7.82 -4.93 -6.07
N ALA A 79 -7.88 -5.78 -5.05
CA ALA A 79 -8.68 -5.53 -3.86
C ALA A 79 -7.98 -4.62 -2.84
N TYR A 80 -6.70 -4.35 -3.01
CA TYR A 80 -5.95 -3.53 -2.07
C TYR A 80 -6.13 -2.05 -2.38
N LYS A 81 -6.15 -1.23 -1.31
CA LYS A 81 -6.23 0.22 -1.44
C LYS A 81 -4.92 0.78 -1.96
N LEU A 82 -4.97 1.91 -2.66
CA LEU A 82 -3.76 2.61 -3.08
C LEU A 82 -2.86 2.95 -1.90
N SER A 83 -3.44 3.35 -0.78
CA SER A 83 -2.68 3.67 0.44
C SER A 83 -1.92 2.47 0.99
N GLU A 84 -2.53 1.29 0.97
CA GLU A 84 -1.88 0.06 1.42
C GLU A 84 -0.72 -0.33 0.51
N LEU A 85 -0.94 -0.25 -0.80
CA LEU A 85 0.10 -0.56 -1.77
C LEU A 85 1.25 0.46 -1.69
N MET A 86 0.93 1.72 -1.47
CA MET A 86 1.95 2.75 -1.26
C MET A 86 2.80 2.44 -0.02
N LEU A 87 2.18 2.00 1.05
CA LEU A 87 2.90 1.58 2.25
C LEU A 87 3.84 0.41 1.95
N PHE A 88 3.37 -0.55 1.17
CA PHE A 88 4.22 -1.67 0.75
C PHE A 88 5.45 -1.19 -0.01
N PHE A 89 5.27 -0.35 -1.02
CA PHE A 89 6.38 0.15 -1.82
C PHE A 89 7.34 1.01 -0.98
N ALA A 90 6.80 1.79 -0.05
CA ALA A 90 7.61 2.57 0.87
C ALA A 90 8.50 1.67 1.74
N ARG A 91 7.92 0.61 2.30
CA ARG A 91 8.65 -0.36 3.11
C ARG A 91 9.68 -1.11 2.29
N TYR A 92 9.34 -1.44 1.05
CA TYR A 92 10.27 -2.09 0.13
C TYR A 92 11.48 -1.19 -0.12
N LYS A 93 11.25 0.09 -0.44
CA LYS A 93 12.33 1.06 -0.66
C LYS A 93 13.19 1.27 0.59
N ALA A 94 12.56 1.22 1.76
CA ALA A 94 13.28 1.38 3.04
C ALA A 94 14.11 0.15 3.44
N GLY A 95 14.00 -0.95 2.69
CA GLY A 95 14.78 -2.17 2.96
C GLY A 95 14.18 -3.08 4.02
N LYS A 96 12.90 -2.94 4.33
CA LYS A 96 12.24 -3.78 5.33
C LYS A 96 12.20 -5.25 4.91
N TYR A 97 12.10 -5.50 3.62
CA TYR A 97 12.13 -6.85 3.06
C TYR A 97 13.52 -7.12 2.49
N ASP A 98 13.85 -8.38 2.20
CA ASP A 98 15.16 -8.71 1.69
C ASP A 98 15.32 -8.24 0.24
N ASN A 99 15.60 -6.96 0.08
CA ASN A 99 15.80 -6.30 -1.20
C ASN A 99 17.12 -5.54 -1.25
N SER A 100 18.18 -6.16 -0.72
CA SER A 100 19.46 -5.51 -0.50
C SER A 100 20.16 -4.97 -1.75
N PHE A 101 19.60 -5.20 -2.93
CA PHE A 101 20.20 -4.73 -4.19
C PHE A 101 19.25 -3.81 -4.94
N ALA A 102 19.82 -2.79 -5.56
CA ALA A 102 19.08 -1.73 -6.21
C ALA A 102 18.50 -2.11 -7.59
N SER A 103 18.69 -3.33 -8.06
CA SER A 103 18.20 -3.73 -9.37
C SER A 103 16.77 -4.28 -9.29
N PHE A 104 15.98 -4.01 -10.32
CA PHE A 104 14.62 -4.52 -10.43
C PHE A 104 14.61 -6.05 -10.53
N ASP A 105 13.77 -6.67 -9.70
CA ASP A 105 13.53 -8.12 -9.75
C ASP A 105 12.07 -8.36 -9.39
N ALA A 106 11.27 -8.74 -10.38
CA ALA A 106 9.84 -8.98 -10.23
C ALA A 106 9.55 -10.05 -9.18
N ARG A 107 10.37 -11.10 -9.12
CA ARG A 107 10.20 -12.19 -8.16
C ARG A 107 10.37 -11.70 -6.71
N ARG A 108 11.38 -10.86 -6.47
CA ARG A 108 11.63 -10.32 -5.14
C ARG A 108 10.50 -9.42 -4.68
N ILE A 109 10.01 -8.57 -5.57
CA ILE A 109 8.88 -7.68 -5.24
C ILE A 109 7.63 -8.51 -4.95
N GLY A 110 7.33 -9.48 -5.81
CA GLY A 110 6.19 -10.37 -5.61
C GLY A 110 6.27 -11.15 -4.31
N ASN A 111 7.44 -11.72 -4.01
CA ASN A 111 7.63 -12.45 -2.76
C ASN A 111 7.51 -11.55 -1.55
N ALA A 112 8.05 -10.34 -1.61
CA ALA A 112 7.93 -9.38 -0.52
C ALA A 112 6.47 -9.04 -0.25
N PHE A 113 5.67 -8.87 -1.30
CA PHE A 113 4.26 -8.58 -1.13
C PHE A 113 3.48 -9.79 -0.61
N PHE A 114 3.53 -10.90 -1.33
CA PHE A 114 2.65 -12.03 -1.06
C PHE A 114 3.07 -12.88 0.14
N LYS A 115 4.35 -12.93 0.46
CA LYS A 115 4.86 -13.73 1.58
C LYS A 115 5.10 -12.92 2.85
N GLU A 116 5.37 -11.62 2.73
CA GLU A 116 5.73 -10.80 3.88
C GLU A 116 4.69 -9.72 4.17
N PHE A 117 4.41 -8.84 3.22
CA PHE A 117 3.51 -7.70 3.45
C PHE A 117 2.08 -8.15 3.79
N ARG A 118 1.56 -9.16 3.11
CA ARG A 118 0.20 -9.66 3.38
C ARG A 118 0.03 -10.07 4.85
N SER A 119 1.01 -10.78 5.38
CA SER A 119 0.99 -11.20 6.78
C SER A 119 1.11 -10.01 7.72
N GLU A 120 2.00 -9.08 7.43
CA GLU A 120 2.13 -7.84 8.20
C GLU A 120 0.83 -7.04 8.19
N ARG A 121 0.22 -6.89 7.02
CA ARG A 121 -1.04 -6.17 6.87
C ARG A 121 -2.13 -6.79 7.73
N ASN A 122 -2.28 -8.10 7.65
CA ASN A 122 -3.31 -8.79 8.43
C ASN A 122 -3.09 -8.62 9.92
N TYR A 123 -1.86 -8.74 10.37
CA TYR A 123 -1.50 -8.55 11.78
C TYR A 123 -1.75 -7.11 12.24
N GLU A 124 -1.26 -6.15 11.50
CA GLU A 124 -1.37 -4.73 11.86
C GLU A 124 -2.82 -4.25 11.81
N LEU A 125 -3.56 -4.66 10.79
CA LEU A 125 -4.97 -4.29 10.66
C LEU A 125 -5.81 -4.89 11.79
N ASP A 126 -5.53 -6.12 12.15
CA ASP A 126 -6.20 -6.79 13.26
C ASP A 126 -5.92 -6.06 14.60
N ALA A 127 -4.67 -5.67 14.81
CA ALA A 127 -4.29 -4.92 16.00
C ALA A 127 -5.01 -3.56 16.08
N ILE A 128 -5.12 -2.86 14.95
CA ILE A 128 -5.84 -1.59 14.87
C ILE A 128 -7.31 -1.78 15.22
N ASN A 129 -7.94 -2.81 14.65
CA ASN A 129 -9.35 -3.09 14.90
C ASN A 129 -9.62 -3.47 16.37
N ARG A 130 -8.73 -4.24 16.96
CA ARG A 130 -8.83 -4.59 18.39
C ARG A 130 -8.75 -3.35 19.28
N LYS A 131 -7.82 -2.46 18.96
CA LYS A 131 -7.66 -1.21 19.71
C LYS A 131 -8.89 -0.32 19.59
N ARG A 132 -9.48 -0.24 18.40
CA ARG A 132 -10.71 0.52 18.17
C ARG A 132 -11.87 -0.03 18.99
N ILE A 133 -12.04 -1.34 18.98
CA ILE A 133 -13.10 -2.00 19.75
C ILE A 133 -12.90 -1.76 21.24
N GLN A 134 -11.68 -1.87 21.72
CA GLN A 134 -11.36 -1.62 23.13
C GLN A 134 -11.68 -0.18 23.54
N ASN A 135 -11.33 0.78 22.69
CA ASN A 135 -11.62 2.19 22.96
C ASN A 135 -13.14 2.45 22.99
N GLU A 136 -13.90 1.82 22.10
CA GLU A 136 -15.35 1.95 22.10
C GLU A 136 -15.97 1.39 23.39
N ILE A 137 -15.49 0.24 23.84
CA ILE A 137 -15.97 -0.37 25.09
C ILE A 137 -15.66 0.55 26.27
N GLU A 138 -14.46 1.10 26.35
CA GLU A 138 -14.09 2.02 27.42
C GLU A 138 -14.93 3.29 27.40
N ASN A 139 -15.18 3.86 26.24
CA ASN A 139 -16.01 5.05 26.09
C ASN A 139 -17.45 4.78 26.54
N ARG A 140 -17.98 3.62 26.24
CA ARG A 140 -19.33 3.22 26.69
C ARG A 140 -19.39 3.05 28.21
N ARG A 141 -18.32 2.54 28.82
CA ARG A 141 -18.27 2.38 30.29
C ARG A 141 -18.32 3.71 31.02
N PHE A 142 -17.67 4.72 30.46
CA PHE A 142 -17.57 6.03 31.13
C PHE A 142 -18.66 7.00 30.71
N THR A 143 -19.55 6.64 29.82
CA THR A 143 -20.67 7.46 29.42
C THR A 143 -21.84 7.13 30.37
N PRO A 144 -22.27 8.06 31.23
CA PRO A 144 -23.41 7.78 32.09
C PRO A 144 -24.67 7.59 31.27
N PRO A 145 -25.55 6.64 31.65
CA PRO A 145 -26.85 6.50 31.01
C PRO A 145 -27.64 7.80 31.11
N LYS A 146 -28.38 8.15 30.10
CA LYS A 146 -29.20 9.37 30.08
C LYS A 146 -30.17 9.44 31.25
N ASP A 147 -30.68 8.30 31.72
CA ASP A 147 -31.62 8.20 32.81
C ASP A 147 -31.03 8.63 34.13
N ILE A 148 -29.72 8.61 34.28
CA ILE A 148 -29.03 9.01 35.52
C ILE A 148 -28.79 10.52 35.55
N LEU A 149 -28.87 11.18 34.41
CA LEU A 149 -28.59 12.61 34.28
C LEU A 149 -29.81 13.49 34.62
N LEU A 150 -30.89 12.88 34.96
CA LEU A 150 -32.08 13.59 35.43
C LEU A 150 -31.96 13.94 36.91
#